data_b3c5e937cb78bf890473df5526219bf6
#
_entry.id   b3c5e937cb78bf890473df5526219bf6
#
_cell.length_a   1.000
_cell.length_b   1.000
_cell.length_c   1.000
_cell.angle_alpha   90.00
_cell.angle_beta   90.00
_cell.angle_gamma   90.00
#
_symmetry.space_group_name_H-M   'P 1'
#
loop_
_entity.id
_entity.type
_entity.pdbx_description
1 polymer ?
#
loop_
_entity_poly.entity_id
_entity_poly.type
_entity_poly.pdbx_seq_one_letter_code
_entity_poly.pdbx_strand_id
1 'polypeptide(L)'
;GLGIAAPGNEEGTFQFLPWLLSAGAAFDQVGGAEGAKAYGFLADLVKDGSMSKDVINWTQADVMKQFASGKIAMMINGPWQLPELATNAPDLKYGIALVPKDKQFSSVLGGENLGIVNGKHVDEAVDFAMYVESPEVLKNFAQGFGYFPARKDVAADPYWADNEQLKVFADNMNYAQPRGPHPKWPEISNALSEALDKTLLGSGSAEDNAKEAQAKIDKILGK
;
A
#
# COMPACT_ATOMS: atom_id res chain seq x y z
N GLY A 1 -12.35 -9.94 11.95
CA GLY A 1 -12.58 -9.02 10.87
C GLY A 1 -11.31 -8.68 10.10
N LEU A 2 -11.43 -7.85 9.09
CA LEU A 2 -10.33 -7.30 8.30
C LEU A 2 -9.88 -5.95 8.86
N GLY A 3 -8.58 -5.66 8.84
CA GLY A 3 -8.02 -4.34 9.08
C GLY A 3 -7.22 -3.85 7.88
N ILE A 4 -7.40 -2.58 7.55
CA ILE A 4 -6.61 -1.83 6.56
C ILE A 4 -6.20 -0.49 7.17
N ALA A 5 -5.15 0.12 6.67
CA ALA A 5 -4.85 1.52 6.97
C ALA A 5 -5.57 2.40 5.94
N ALA A 6 -6.53 3.18 6.38
CA ALA A 6 -7.32 4.04 5.51
C ALA A 6 -7.39 5.50 6.00
N PRO A 7 -6.27 6.12 6.48
CA PRO A 7 -6.28 7.54 6.80
C PRO A 7 -6.39 8.36 5.52
N GLY A 8 -6.96 9.57 5.62
CA GLY A 8 -7.15 10.51 4.51
C GLY A 8 -5.85 11.09 3.95
N ASN A 9 -4.90 10.25 3.58
CA ASN A 9 -3.60 10.62 3.04
C ASN A 9 -3.04 9.55 2.09
N GLU A 10 -1.75 9.66 1.71
CA GLU A 10 -1.08 8.70 0.81
C GLU A 10 -1.09 7.25 1.32
N GLU A 11 -1.04 7.03 2.64
CA GLU A 11 -1.07 5.69 3.21
C GLU A 11 -2.43 5.00 2.95
N GLY A 12 -3.54 5.75 3.10
CA GLY A 12 -4.87 5.25 2.74
C GLY A 12 -5.01 4.98 1.25
N THR A 13 -4.49 5.87 0.41
CA THR A 13 -4.46 5.65 -1.05
C THR A 13 -3.66 4.40 -1.41
N PHE A 14 -2.50 4.19 -0.80
CA PHE A 14 -1.66 3.01 -0.99
C PHE A 14 -2.41 1.71 -0.69
N GLN A 15 -3.17 1.69 0.39
CA GLN A 15 -3.97 0.53 0.80
C GLN A 15 -5.24 0.34 -0.05
N PHE A 16 -5.77 1.41 -0.65
CA PHE A 16 -6.96 1.37 -1.48
C PHE A 16 -6.69 0.93 -2.93
N LEU A 17 -5.58 1.38 -3.51
CA LEU A 17 -5.27 1.15 -4.92
C LEU A 17 -5.32 -0.32 -5.36
N PRO A 18 -4.86 -1.32 -4.59
CA PRO A 18 -5.00 -2.73 -4.98
C PRO A 18 -6.46 -3.14 -5.25
N TRP A 19 -7.41 -2.62 -4.48
CA TRP A 19 -8.83 -2.90 -4.66
C TRP A 19 -9.37 -2.24 -5.93
N LEU A 20 -9.00 -0.98 -6.17
CA LEU A 20 -9.36 -0.24 -7.38
C LEU A 20 -8.85 -0.94 -8.64
N LEU A 21 -7.56 -1.28 -8.67
CA LEU A 21 -6.92 -1.96 -9.79
C LEU A 21 -7.49 -3.38 -9.99
N SER A 22 -7.79 -4.08 -8.90
CA SER A 22 -8.41 -5.41 -8.96
C SER A 22 -9.80 -5.38 -9.57
N ALA A 23 -10.57 -4.32 -9.29
CA ALA A 23 -11.87 -4.09 -9.93
C ALA A 23 -11.76 -3.73 -11.42
N GLY A 24 -10.58 -3.37 -11.90
CA GLY A 24 -10.28 -3.04 -13.29
C GLY A 24 -10.33 -1.56 -13.62
N ALA A 25 -10.29 -0.67 -12.61
CA ALA A 25 -10.17 0.76 -12.81
C ALA A 25 -8.73 1.24 -12.59
N ALA A 26 -8.30 2.24 -13.36
CA ALA A 26 -7.09 3.00 -13.09
C ALA A 26 -7.41 4.21 -12.17
N PHE A 27 -6.37 4.80 -11.58
CA PHE A 27 -6.54 5.96 -10.67
C PHE A 27 -7.19 7.18 -11.35
N ASP A 28 -7.03 7.31 -12.67
CA ASP A 28 -7.62 8.40 -13.47
C ASP A 28 -8.95 8.01 -14.15
N GLN A 29 -9.52 6.88 -13.78
CA GLN A 29 -10.80 6.34 -14.25
C GLN A 29 -11.68 5.86 -13.08
N VAL A 30 -11.48 6.45 -11.90
CA VAL A 30 -12.12 6.02 -10.66
C VAL A 30 -13.62 6.28 -10.63
N GLY A 31 -14.13 7.22 -11.44
CA GLY A 31 -15.56 7.60 -11.47
C GLY A 31 -16.49 6.61 -12.16
N GLY A 32 -15.97 5.53 -12.74
CA GLY A 32 -16.75 4.50 -13.39
C GLY A 32 -17.33 3.45 -12.42
N ALA A 33 -18.03 2.47 -12.97
CA ALA A 33 -18.66 1.39 -12.21
C ALA A 33 -17.63 0.56 -11.40
N GLU A 34 -16.45 0.36 -11.95
CA GLU A 34 -15.36 -0.38 -11.31
C GLU A 34 -14.81 0.36 -10.09
N GLY A 35 -14.64 1.69 -10.19
CA GLY A 35 -14.21 2.50 -9.05
C GLY A 35 -15.28 2.54 -7.95
N ALA A 36 -16.54 2.78 -8.33
CA ALA A 36 -17.65 2.72 -7.38
C ALA A 36 -17.74 1.35 -6.69
N LYS A 37 -17.49 0.25 -7.42
CA LYS A 37 -17.44 -1.10 -6.85
C LYS A 37 -16.32 -1.26 -5.84
N ALA A 38 -15.12 -0.74 -6.11
CA ALA A 38 -13.99 -0.84 -5.19
C ALA A 38 -14.25 -0.09 -3.87
N TYR A 39 -14.75 1.15 -3.93
CA TYR A 39 -15.18 1.91 -2.77
C TYR A 39 -16.31 1.21 -2.01
N GLY A 40 -17.33 0.78 -2.74
CA GLY A 40 -18.51 0.13 -2.18
C GLY A 40 -18.17 -1.17 -1.44
N PHE A 41 -17.28 -1.98 -1.99
CA PHE A 41 -16.83 -3.21 -1.34
C PHE A 41 -16.26 -2.96 0.06
N LEU A 42 -15.37 -1.98 0.19
CA LEU A 42 -14.79 -1.64 1.50
C LEU A 42 -15.84 -1.04 2.46
N ALA A 43 -16.75 -0.23 1.95
CA ALA A 43 -17.86 0.30 2.76
C ALA A 43 -18.82 -0.79 3.24
N ASP A 44 -19.10 -1.80 2.41
CA ASP A 44 -19.92 -2.94 2.79
C ASP A 44 -19.29 -3.75 3.92
N LEU A 45 -17.95 -3.92 3.93
CA LEU A 45 -17.25 -4.56 5.06
C LEU A 45 -17.38 -3.77 6.37
N VAL A 46 -17.44 -2.44 6.30
CA VAL A 46 -17.72 -1.60 7.48
C VAL A 46 -19.17 -1.75 7.90
N LYS A 47 -20.10 -1.74 6.95
CA LYS A 47 -21.53 -1.81 7.16
C LYS A 47 -21.97 -3.13 7.79
N ASP A 48 -21.39 -4.25 7.38
CA ASP A 48 -21.70 -5.58 7.91
C ASP A 48 -20.91 -5.95 9.18
N GLY A 49 -19.99 -5.06 9.62
CA GLY A 49 -19.17 -5.26 10.82
C GLY A 49 -17.92 -6.13 10.61
N SER A 50 -17.62 -6.53 9.36
CA SER A 50 -16.40 -7.29 9.04
C SER A 50 -15.13 -6.44 9.13
N MET A 51 -15.25 -5.11 9.07
CA MET A 51 -14.19 -4.14 9.23
C MET A 51 -14.63 -3.00 10.16
N SER A 52 -13.73 -2.57 11.06
CA SER A 52 -14.03 -1.43 11.94
C SER A 52 -14.05 -0.12 11.14
N LYS A 53 -14.97 0.78 11.48
CA LYS A 53 -14.95 2.15 10.96
C LYS A 53 -13.69 2.94 11.38
N ASP A 54 -13.02 2.54 12.45
CA ASP A 54 -11.81 3.20 12.96
C ASP A 54 -10.60 3.07 12.03
N VAL A 55 -10.68 2.23 10.99
CA VAL A 55 -9.62 2.08 9.97
C VAL A 55 -9.23 3.41 9.32
N ILE A 56 -10.13 4.40 9.29
CA ILE A 56 -9.85 5.76 8.80
C ILE A 56 -8.84 6.53 9.67
N ASN A 57 -8.58 6.06 10.89
CA ASN A 57 -7.62 6.65 11.81
C ASN A 57 -6.38 5.75 12.02
N TRP A 58 -6.36 4.55 11.43
CA TRP A 58 -5.26 3.60 11.63
C TRP A 58 -4.18 3.78 10.59
N THR A 59 -2.94 3.81 11.07
CA THR A 59 -1.74 3.59 10.25
C THR A 59 -1.52 2.10 10.02
N GLN A 60 -0.62 1.74 9.10
CA GLN A 60 -0.22 0.34 8.90
C GLN A 60 0.34 -0.29 10.19
N ALA A 61 1.05 0.51 11.01
CA ALA A 61 1.54 0.07 12.31
C ALA A 61 0.39 -0.20 13.30
N ASP A 62 -0.68 0.61 13.27
CA ASP A 62 -1.84 0.38 14.12
C ASP A 62 -2.62 -0.87 13.69
N VAL A 63 -2.78 -1.08 12.39
CA VAL A 63 -3.35 -2.32 11.85
C VAL A 63 -2.57 -3.54 12.31
N MET A 64 -1.23 -3.49 12.24
CA MET A 64 -0.36 -4.56 12.75
C MET A 64 -0.61 -4.83 14.24
N LYS A 65 -0.70 -3.79 15.07
CA LYS A 65 -0.98 -3.95 16.52
C LYS A 65 -2.36 -4.58 16.79
N GLN A 66 -3.39 -4.21 16.01
CA GLN A 66 -4.71 -4.83 16.11
C GLN A 66 -4.65 -6.33 15.76
N PHE A 67 -3.90 -6.68 14.71
CA PHE A 67 -3.69 -8.06 14.31
C PHE A 67 -2.88 -8.85 15.34
N ALA A 68 -1.75 -8.32 15.79
CA ALA A 68 -0.89 -8.94 16.80
C ALA A 68 -1.64 -9.21 18.13
N SER A 69 -2.58 -8.33 18.50
CA SER A 69 -3.40 -8.49 19.70
C SER A 69 -4.64 -9.37 19.50
N GLY A 70 -4.84 -9.94 18.30
CA GLY A 70 -5.98 -10.81 18.00
C GLY A 70 -7.34 -10.09 17.85
N LYS A 71 -7.36 -8.76 17.78
CA LYS A 71 -8.59 -7.98 17.62
C LYS A 71 -9.13 -8.03 16.19
N ILE A 72 -8.27 -8.24 15.21
CA ILE A 72 -8.64 -8.51 13.83
C ILE A 72 -8.01 -9.82 13.37
N ALA A 73 -8.70 -10.56 12.52
CA ALA A 73 -8.26 -11.87 12.04
C ALA A 73 -7.41 -11.80 10.75
N MET A 74 -7.55 -10.70 10.02
CA MET A 74 -6.85 -10.45 8.76
C MET A 74 -6.39 -8.99 8.70
N MET A 75 -5.24 -8.76 8.09
CA MET A 75 -4.76 -7.41 7.81
C MET A 75 -4.20 -7.30 6.39
N ILE A 76 -4.39 -6.16 5.76
CA ILE A 76 -3.62 -5.78 4.59
C ILE A 76 -2.41 -4.99 5.07
N ASN A 77 -1.22 -5.50 4.76
CA ASN A 77 0.02 -4.86 5.17
C ASN A 77 1.19 -5.33 4.28
N GLY A 78 2.39 -4.84 4.55
CA GLY A 78 3.56 -5.21 3.78
C GLY A 78 4.59 -6.03 4.57
N PRO A 79 5.64 -6.54 3.90
CA PRO A 79 6.66 -7.42 4.51
C PRO A 79 7.46 -6.72 5.62
N TRP A 80 7.52 -5.38 5.65
CA TRP A 80 8.14 -4.60 6.73
C TRP A 80 7.51 -4.81 8.11
N GLN A 81 6.32 -5.42 8.18
CA GLN A 81 5.68 -5.75 9.45
C GLN A 81 6.13 -7.12 10.00
N LEU A 82 6.81 -7.94 9.21
CA LEU A 82 7.22 -9.28 9.67
C LEU A 82 8.23 -9.24 10.83
N PRO A 83 9.28 -8.39 10.80
CA PRO A 83 10.18 -8.24 11.94
C PRO A 83 9.45 -7.73 13.20
N GLU A 84 8.51 -6.80 13.04
CA GLU A 84 7.71 -6.27 14.12
C GLU A 84 6.78 -7.33 14.74
N LEU A 85 6.12 -8.15 13.90
CA LEU A 85 5.30 -9.28 14.37
C LEU A 85 6.16 -10.32 15.11
N ALA A 86 7.33 -10.65 14.57
CA ALA A 86 8.23 -11.60 15.21
C ALA A 86 8.70 -11.11 16.61
N THR A 87 8.85 -9.81 16.78
CA THR A 87 9.26 -9.20 18.06
C THR A 87 8.08 -9.05 19.04
N ASN A 88 6.95 -8.53 18.56
CA ASN A 88 5.83 -8.12 19.43
C ASN A 88 4.80 -9.25 19.66
N ALA A 89 4.75 -10.27 18.80
CA ALA A 89 3.83 -11.39 18.90
C ALA A 89 4.48 -12.71 18.46
N PRO A 90 5.56 -13.17 19.12
CA PRO A 90 6.37 -14.32 18.66
C PRO A 90 5.57 -15.63 18.62
N ASP A 91 4.53 -15.77 19.43
CA ASP A 91 3.69 -16.96 19.49
C ASP A 91 2.51 -16.93 18.52
N LEU A 92 2.28 -15.81 17.81
CA LEU A 92 1.18 -15.67 16.88
C LEU A 92 1.38 -16.59 15.67
N LYS A 93 0.41 -17.46 15.42
CA LYS A 93 0.37 -18.32 14.22
C LYS A 93 -0.46 -17.65 13.15
N TYR A 94 0.14 -17.33 12.03
CA TYR A 94 -0.51 -16.70 10.89
C TYR A 94 0.07 -17.20 9.57
N GLY A 95 -0.68 -17.02 8.49
CA GLY A 95 -0.23 -17.26 7.13
C GLY A 95 -0.26 -15.97 6.32
N ILE A 96 0.37 -15.97 5.17
CA ILE A 96 0.40 -14.88 4.22
C ILE A 96 -0.26 -15.34 2.93
N ALA A 97 -1.10 -14.50 2.34
CA ALA A 97 -1.79 -14.76 1.09
C ALA A 97 -1.80 -13.50 0.22
N LEU A 98 -2.03 -13.68 -1.08
CA LEU A 98 -2.29 -12.56 -1.98
C LEU A 98 -3.57 -11.84 -1.57
N VAL A 99 -3.63 -10.52 -1.81
CA VAL A 99 -4.86 -9.75 -1.66
C VAL A 99 -5.94 -10.37 -2.56
N PRO A 100 -7.16 -10.61 -2.02
CA PRO A 100 -8.25 -11.17 -2.82
C PRO A 100 -8.51 -10.35 -4.09
N LYS A 101 -8.77 -11.03 -5.19
CA LYS A 101 -9.05 -10.38 -6.47
C LYS A 101 -10.53 -10.30 -6.77
N ASP A 102 -10.93 -9.28 -7.49
CA ASP A 102 -12.18 -9.22 -8.26
C ASP A 102 -11.92 -9.76 -9.68
N LYS A 103 -11.56 -8.90 -10.62
CA LYS A 103 -11.25 -9.30 -12.00
C LYS A 103 -9.84 -9.84 -12.15
N GLN A 104 -8.89 -9.27 -11.41
CA GLN A 104 -7.47 -9.60 -11.52
C GLN A 104 -6.75 -9.43 -10.18
N PHE A 105 -5.66 -10.17 -9.98
CA PHE A 105 -4.73 -9.87 -8.89
C PHE A 105 -4.08 -8.51 -9.16
N SER A 106 -3.89 -7.74 -8.11
CA SER A 106 -3.21 -6.47 -8.19
C SER A 106 -2.51 -6.11 -6.90
N SER A 107 -1.48 -5.33 -7.02
CA SER A 107 -0.74 -4.71 -5.93
C SER A 107 -0.15 -3.40 -6.41
N VAL A 108 0.39 -2.63 -5.49
CA VAL A 108 1.10 -1.39 -5.80
C VAL A 108 2.49 -1.42 -5.19
N LEU A 109 3.43 -0.81 -5.92
CA LEU A 109 4.80 -0.66 -5.45
C LEU A 109 4.86 0.46 -4.42
N GLY A 110 5.57 0.17 -3.33
CA GLY A 110 6.10 1.15 -2.41
C GLY A 110 7.58 1.41 -2.71
N GLY A 111 8.24 2.08 -1.80
CA GLY A 111 9.68 2.30 -1.82
C GLY A 111 10.04 3.74 -1.52
N GLU A 112 11.23 3.90 -1.00
CA GLU A 112 11.84 5.16 -0.65
C GLU A 112 12.87 5.55 -1.72
N ASN A 113 13.05 6.85 -1.92
CA ASN A 113 14.04 7.39 -2.84
C ASN A 113 14.99 8.31 -2.07
N LEU A 114 16.28 8.20 -2.35
CA LEU A 114 17.28 9.16 -1.87
C LEU A 114 17.26 10.38 -2.78
N GLY A 115 16.82 11.52 -2.23
CA GLY A 115 16.89 12.81 -2.93
C GLY A 115 18.16 13.55 -2.55
N ILE A 116 18.94 13.98 -3.56
CA ILE A 116 20.14 14.78 -3.35
C ILE A 116 19.81 16.26 -3.59
N VAL A 117 19.95 17.07 -2.55
CA VAL A 117 19.74 18.52 -2.64
C VAL A 117 20.95 19.17 -3.29
N ASN A 118 20.70 20.00 -4.30
CA ASN A 118 21.76 20.76 -4.94
C ASN A 118 22.43 21.72 -3.94
N GLY A 119 23.78 21.67 -3.85
CA GLY A 119 24.53 22.46 -2.88
C GLY A 119 26.04 22.21 -2.97
N LYS A 120 26.76 22.56 -1.90
CA LYS A 120 28.24 22.47 -1.88
C LYS A 120 28.77 21.04 -1.77
N HIS A 121 27.94 20.08 -1.36
CA HIS A 121 28.34 18.69 -1.05
C HIS A 121 27.56 17.68 -1.89
N VAL A 122 27.28 18.00 -3.16
CA VAL A 122 26.55 17.10 -4.07
C VAL A 122 27.35 15.84 -4.35
N ASP A 123 28.67 15.97 -4.58
CA ASP A 123 29.52 14.83 -4.92
C ASP A 123 29.59 13.84 -3.74
N GLU A 124 29.78 14.33 -2.53
CA GLU A 124 29.79 13.49 -1.32
C GLU A 124 28.41 12.85 -1.06
N ALA A 125 27.33 13.55 -1.38
CA ALA A 125 25.97 13.02 -1.25
C ALA A 125 25.71 11.91 -2.29
N VAL A 126 26.25 12.05 -3.52
CA VAL A 126 26.20 11.00 -4.54
C VAL A 126 27.00 9.79 -4.08
N ASP A 127 28.22 9.98 -3.57
CA ASP A 127 29.06 8.88 -3.07
C ASP A 127 28.36 8.13 -1.92
N PHE A 128 27.71 8.85 -1.01
CA PHE A 128 26.91 8.24 0.07
C PHE A 128 25.73 7.44 -0.50
N ALA A 129 24.98 8.00 -1.46
CA ALA A 129 23.85 7.29 -2.08
C ALA A 129 24.34 6.01 -2.79
N MET A 130 25.44 6.08 -3.54
CA MET A 130 26.04 4.91 -4.18
C MET A 130 26.52 3.86 -3.19
N TYR A 131 27.02 4.28 -2.02
CA TYR A 131 27.39 3.36 -0.96
C TYR A 131 26.18 2.65 -0.36
N VAL A 132 25.09 3.39 -0.06
CA VAL A 132 23.86 2.82 0.48
C VAL A 132 23.23 1.83 -0.50
N GLU A 133 23.27 2.12 -1.80
CA GLU A 133 22.76 1.27 -2.88
C GLU A 133 23.74 0.13 -3.28
N SER A 134 24.88 0.02 -2.60
CA SER A 134 25.79 -1.11 -2.86
C SER A 134 25.14 -2.44 -2.43
N PRO A 135 25.43 -3.56 -3.12
CA PRO A 135 24.73 -4.83 -2.86
C PRO A 135 24.77 -5.29 -1.40
N GLU A 136 25.92 -5.14 -0.74
CA GLU A 136 26.08 -5.56 0.66
C GLU A 136 25.27 -4.70 1.64
N VAL A 137 25.35 -3.37 1.48
CA VAL A 137 24.65 -2.44 2.38
C VAL A 137 23.14 -2.55 2.15
N LEU A 138 22.69 -2.57 0.90
CA LEU A 138 21.28 -2.72 0.56
C LEU A 138 20.71 -4.05 1.05
N LYS A 139 21.47 -5.15 0.95
CA LYS A 139 21.08 -6.44 1.50
C LYS A 139 20.83 -6.35 3.01
N ASN A 140 21.80 -5.84 3.76
CA ASN A 140 21.71 -5.73 5.21
C ASN A 140 20.55 -4.83 5.64
N PHE A 141 20.36 -3.72 4.96
CA PHE A 141 19.25 -2.80 5.19
C PHE A 141 17.90 -3.48 4.93
N ALA A 142 17.72 -4.07 3.75
CA ALA A 142 16.48 -4.71 3.36
C ALA A 142 16.11 -5.88 4.29
N GLN A 143 17.09 -6.69 4.70
CA GLN A 143 16.86 -7.77 5.68
C GLN A 143 16.45 -7.24 7.05
N GLY A 144 17.13 -6.19 7.54
CA GLY A 144 16.86 -5.61 8.86
C GLY A 144 15.47 -4.99 8.98
N PHE A 145 14.96 -4.42 7.90
CA PHE A 145 13.65 -3.76 7.86
C PHE A 145 12.53 -4.59 7.20
N GLY A 146 12.82 -5.81 6.75
CA GLY A 146 11.84 -6.67 6.10
C GLY A 146 11.42 -6.18 4.71
N TYR A 147 12.26 -5.40 4.02
CA TYR A 147 11.98 -4.90 2.67
C TYR A 147 12.45 -5.88 1.59
N PHE A 148 11.88 -5.71 0.40
CA PHE A 148 12.46 -6.26 -0.82
C PHE A 148 13.49 -5.26 -1.36
N PRO A 149 14.69 -5.71 -1.73
CA PRO A 149 15.69 -4.82 -2.29
C PRO A 149 15.29 -4.36 -3.69
N ALA A 150 15.57 -3.09 -4.00
CA ALA A 150 15.30 -2.51 -5.32
C ALA A 150 16.17 -3.11 -6.43
N ARG A 151 17.28 -3.78 -6.06
CA ARG A 151 18.23 -4.41 -7.00
C ARG A 151 17.88 -5.88 -7.22
N LYS A 152 17.75 -6.29 -8.50
CA LYS A 152 17.43 -7.68 -8.88
C LYS A 152 18.49 -8.69 -8.46
N ASP A 153 19.79 -8.29 -8.51
CA ASP A 153 20.90 -9.14 -8.09
C ASP A 153 20.88 -9.44 -6.59
N VAL A 154 20.48 -8.46 -5.77
CA VAL A 154 20.29 -8.64 -4.32
C VAL A 154 19.03 -9.43 -4.03
N ALA A 155 17.94 -9.19 -4.75
CA ALA A 155 16.67 -9.91 -4.59
C ALA A 155 16.77 -11.42 -4.91
N ALA A 156 17.78 -11.82 -5.69
CA ALA A 156 18.05 -13.23 -5.98
C ALA A 156 18.74 -13.97 -4.83
N ASP A 157 19.10 -13.30 -3.73
CA ASP A 157 19.71 -13.95 -2.56
C ASP A 157 18.72 -14.94 -1.92
N PRO A 158 19.18 -16.12 -1.46
CA PRO A 158 18.37 -17.15 -0.82
C PRO A 158 17.49 -16.66 0.33
N TYR A 159 17.87 -15.59 1.01
CA TYR A 159 17.06 -14.99 2.07
C TYR A 159 15.65 -14.65 1.59
N TRP A 160 15.50 -14.08 0.38
CA TRP A 160 14.18 -13.77 -0.19
C TRP A 160 13.61 -14.92 -1.02
N ALA A 161 14.47 -15.63 -1.76
CA ALA A 161 14.05 -16.68 -2.68
C ALA A 161 13.56 -17.95 -1.98
N ASP A 162 14.17 -18.31 -0.84
CA ASP A 162 13.90 -19.58 -0.13
C ASP A 162 12.98 -19.38 1.10
N ASN A 163 12.64 -18.16 1.46
CA ASN A 163 11.74 -17.87 2.59
C ASN A 163 10.28 -17.97 2.16
N GLU A 164 9.55 -18.97 2.67
CA GLU A 164 8.15 -19.23 2.31
C GLU A 164 7.22 -18.03 2.53
N GLN A 165 7.43 -17.24 3.60
CA GLN A 165 6.64 -16.04 3.87
C GLN A 165 6.94 -14.93 2.86
N LEU A 166 8.22 -14.68 2.58
CA LEU A 166 8.64 -13.65 1.63
C LEU A 166 8.31 -14.02 0.19
N LYS A 167 8.26 -15.31 -0.14
CA LYS A 167 7.89 -15.80 -1.47
C LYS A 167 6.50 -15.31 -1.90
N VAL A 168 5.51 -15.27 -0.99
CA VAL A 168 4.18 -14.76 -1.32
C VAL A 168 4.23 -13.29 -1.72
N PHE A 169 5.05 -12.48 -1.03
CA PHE A 169 5.26 -11.09 -1.41
C PHE A 169 6.03 -10.96 -2.73
N ALA A 170 7.04 -11.81 -2.97
CA ALA A 170 7.76 -11.87 -4.24
C ALA A 170 6.82 -12.23 -5.41
N ASP A 171 5.93 -13.19 -5.22
CA ASP A 171 4.92 -13.56 -6.21
C ASP A 171 3.95 -12.40 -6.48
N ASN A 172 3.61 -11.61 -5.44
CA ASN A 172 2.77 -10.43 -5.55
C ASN A 172 3.40 -9.33 -6.41
N MET A 173 4.74 -9.26 -6.51
CA MET A 173 5.44 -8.31 -7.38
C MET A 173 5.09 -8.48 -8.86
N ASN A 174 4.66 -9.68 -9.29
CA ASN A 174 4.20 -9.91 -10.66
C ASN A 174 2.92 -9.14 -11.02
N TYR A 175 2.17 -8.69 -10.01
CA TYR A 175 0.91 -7.95 -10.14
C TYR A 175 1.04 -6.50 -9.69
N ALA A 176 2.21 -6.09 -9.23
CA ALA A 176 2.43 -4.78 -8.65
C ALA A 176 2.65 -3.72 -9.74
N GLN A 177 2.02 -2.57 -9.55
CA GLN A 177 2.13 -1.41 -10.42
C GLN A 177 2.63 -0.20 -9.63
N PRO A 178 3.39 0.72 -10.26
CA PRO A 178 3.76 1.97 -9.61
C PRO A 178 2.52 2.84 -9.36
N ARG A 179 2.56 3.59 -8.28
CA ARG A 179 1.56 4.63 -7.96
C ARG A 179 1.91 5.90 -8.72
N GLY A 180 1.12 6.28 -9.69
CA GLY A 180 1.49 7.37 -10.59
C GLY A 180 2.45 6.83 -11.66
N PRO A 181 3.60 7.31 -11.98
CA PRO A 181 4.25 8.55 -11.56
C PRO A 181 3.66 9.78 -12.26
N HIS A 182 3.24 10.77 -11.47
CA HIS A 182 2.72 12.03 -11.99
C HIS A 182 3.18 13.19 -11.10
N PRO A 183 3.57 14.36 -11.65
CA PRO A 183 4.03 15.50 -10.85
C PRO A 183 3.01 15.99 -9.81
N LYS A 184 1.71 15.80 -10.10
CA LYS A 184 0.61 16.16 -9.20
C LYS A 184 0.05 14.94 -8.45
N TRP A 185 0.85 13.88 -8.28
CA TRP A 185 0.40 12.68 -7.57
C TRP A 185 -0.15 12.96 -6.16
N PRO A 186 0.46 13.84 -5.33
CA PRO A 186 -0.10 14.14 -4.01
C PRO A 186 -1.54 14.66 -4.05
N GLU A 187 -1.88 15.50 -5.05
CA GLU A 187 -3.24 16.02 -5.22
C GLU A 187 -4.21 14.92 -5.67
N ILE A 188 -3.78 14.03 -6.57
CA ILE A 188 -4.56 12.88 -7.03
C ILE A 188 -4.80 11.91 -5.88
N SER A 189 -3.76 11.58 -5.12
CA SER A 189 -3.84 10.71 -3.94
C SER A 189 -4.81 11.25 -2.90
N ASN A 190 -4.77 12.55 -2.61
CA ASN A 190 -5.73 13.18 -1.70
C ASN A 190 -7.17 13.05 -2.21
N ALA A 191 -7.42 13.22 -3.51
CA ALA A 191 -8.76 13.04 -4.05
C ALA A 191 -9.29 11.60 -3.89
N LEU A 192 -8.40 10.60 -4.04
CA LEU A 192 -8.74 9.19 -3.84
C LEU A 192 -9.02 8.86 -2.36
N SER A 193 -8.14 9.30 -1.45
CA SER A 193 -8.29 9.03 -0.01
C SER A 193 -9.47 9.77 0.62
N GLU A 194 -9.76 11.00 0.21
CA GLU A 194 -10.96 11.72 0.66
C GLU A 194 -12.25 10.99 0.26
N ALA A 195 -12.32 10.46 -0.96
CA ALA A 195 -13.48 9.68 -1.41
C ALA A 195 -13.60 8.36 -0.64
N LEU A 196 -12.47 7.72 -0.29
CA LEU A 196 -12.45 6.54 0.56
C LEU A 196 -13.02 6.87 1.95
N ASP A 197 -12.52 7.91 2.62
CA ASP A 197 -12.98 8.33 3.93
C ASP A 197 -14.49 8.62 3.93
N LYS A 198 -14.97 9.41 2.97
CA LYS A 198 -16.40 9.72 2.84
C LYS A 198 -17.23 8.43 2.72
N THR A 199 -16.76 7.48 1.91
CA THR A 199 -17.49 6.24 1.66
C THR A 199 -17.51 5.34 2.89
N LEU A 200 -16.38 5.18 3.57
CA LEU A 200 -16.28 4.39 4.81
C LEU A 200 -17.08 5.01 5.97
N LEU A 201 -17.19 6.33 6.00
CA LEU A 201 -18.03 7.05 6.98
C LEU A 201 -19.52 7.02 6.65
N GLY A 202 -19.91 6.58 5.45
CA GLY A 202 -21.29 6.61 4.98
C GLY A 202 -21.76 8.01 4.57
N SER A 203 -20.81 8.89 4.20
CA SER A 203 -21.09 10.25 3.71
C SER A 203 -21.23 10.24 2.19
N GLY A 204 -22.43 9.94 1.71
CA GLY A 204 -22.73 9.75 0.29
C GLY A 204 -22.63 8.30 -0.15
N SER A 205 -23.06 8.03 -1.39
CA SER A 205 -22.90 6.72 -1.99
C SER A 205 -21.48 6.52 -2.53
N ALA A 206 -21.05 5.26 -2.65
CA ALA A 206 -19.75 4.93 -3.27
C ALA A 206 -19.66 5.47 -4.71
N GLU A 207 -20.78 5.45 -5.43
CA GLU A 207 -20.86 5.98 -6.81
C GLU A 207 -20.67 7.50 -6.85
N ASP A 208 -21.34 8.24 -5.97
CA ASP A 208 -21.24 9.70 -5.93
C ASP A 208 -19.83 10.13 -5.49
N ASN A 209 -19.26 9.48 -4.48
CA ASN A 209 -17.91 9.76 -4.00
C ASN A 209 -16.84 9.42 -5.06
N ALA A 210 -17.01 8.33 -5.80
CA ALA A 210 -16.14 7.97 -6.93
C ALA A 210 -16.21 9.02 -8.06
N LYS A 211 -17.40 9.51 -8.42
CA LYS A 211 -17.58 10.58 -9.40
C LYS A 211 -16.97 11.92 -8.93
N GLU A 212 -17.12 12.25 -7.65
CA GLU A 212 -16.49 13.45 -7.08
C GLU A 212 -14.96 13.36 -7.17
N ALA A 213 -14.38 12.21 -6.81
CA ALA A 213 -12.94 11.98 -6.96
C ALA A 213 -12.49 12.11 -8.41
N GLN A 214 -13.23 11.52 -9.36
CA GLN A 214 -12.95 11.65 -10.79
C GLN A 214 -12.94 13.11 -11.25
N ALA A 215 -13.95 13.88 -10.88
CA ALA A 215 -14.03 15.29 -11.27
C ALA A 215 -12.85 16.13 -10.72
N LYS A 216 -12.38 15.82 -9.50
CA LYS A 216 -11.17 16.44 -8.92
C LYS A 216 -9.93 16.03 -9.72
N ILE A 217 -9.78 14.74 -10.03
CA ILE A 217 -8.64 14.19 -10.77
C ILE A 217 -8.61 14.76 -12.19
N ASP A 218 -9.73 14.83 -12.88
CA ASP A 218 -9.83 15.42 -14.23
C ASP A 218 -9.35 16.87 -14.22
N LYS A 219 -9.79 17.66 -13.26
CA LYS A 219 -9.32 19.05 -13.08
C LYS A 219 -7.82 19.14 -12.84
N ILE A 220 -7.25 18.24 -12.02
CA ILE A 220 -5.81 18.18 -11.75
C ILE A 220 -5.04 17.82 -13.03
N LEU A 221 -5.58 16.91 -13.84
CA LEU A 221 -4.97 16.43 -15.09
C LEU A 221 -5.23 17.36 -16.29
N GLY A 222 -6.12 18.36 -16.15
CA GLY A 222 -6.48 19.28 -17.22
C GLY A 222 -7.38 18.66 -18.31
N LYS A 223 -8.20 17.70 -17.89
CA LYS A 223 -9.20 17.02 -18.75
C LYS A 223 -10.54 17.71 -18.69
#